data_6fadef4c8ad15fd1f88412ff28d8a739
#
_entry.id   6fadef4c8ad15fd1f88412ff28d8a739
#
_cell.length_a   1.000
_cell.length_b   1.000
_cell.length_c   1.000
_cell.angle_alpha   90.00
_cell.angle_beta   90.00
_cell.angle_gamma   90.00
#
_symmetry.space_group_name_H-M   'P 1'
#
loop_
_entity.id
_entity.type
_entity.pdbx_description
1 polymer ?
#
loop_
_entity_poly.entity_id
_entity_poly.type
_entity_poly.pdbx_seq_one_letter_code
_entity_poly.pdbx_strand_id
1 'polypeptide(L)'
;MTRTVFTGTFSHRFASFAALMAIGTATTLRRLAKGPLVAGWTATTEIGVRFWRYQFNKAFAFEDMAEGRAYFDSLQTFPGPPYPVRRLPAGPDEPRGAWFVPDKITSDATILYLHGGGYAFNPFTAKLLAETLADATGAKVFAPDYRLTPEHPHPAQIDDSMDACHYLLDGGVDPAKWVIIGDSAGGHLTLMTLIALHKSSLPQPALAIGLCPWTDIGERGHSLHANDVYDLVQGWQAIRYGQWLIGTSGATREQLSPISQDFRGLAPLYLQGGGKEILIGMIRDFANAAKEQGCDIMLDVWPDMYHDFQMGGASMRQSAEALARIALAVATATNQSGPMSAGPQTEMVGGGRLFAAL
;
A
#
# COMPACT_ATOMS: atom_id res chain seq x y z
N MET A 1 -18.59 14.50 2.96
CA MET A 1 -18.85 14.71 1.51
C MET A 1 -17.78 13.97 0.72
N THR A 2 -18.14 13.33 -0.40
CA THR A 2 -17.15 12.71 -1.30
C THR A 2 -16.67 13.75 -2.30
N ARG A 3 -15.35 13.92 -2.43
CA ARG A 3 -14.76 14.76 -3.48
C ARG A 3 -14.57 13.93 -4.74
N THR A 4 -14.89 14.48 -5.90
CA THR A 4 -14.67 13.83 -7.19
C THR A 4 -13.76 14.72 -8.03
N VAL A 5 -12.70 14.13 -8.58
CA VAL A 5 -11.73 14.79 -9.46
C VAL A 5 -11.76 14.12 -10.81
N PHE A 6 -11.81 14.91 -11.87
CA PHE A 6 -11.74 14.43 -13.25
C PHE A 6 -10.44 14.91 -13.88
N THR A 7 -9.68 13.99 -14.48
CA THR A 7 -8.43 14.29 -15.21
C THR A 7 -8.44 13.71 -16.62
N GLY A 8 -7.45 14.03 -17.43
CA GLY A 8 -7.30 13.43 -18.76
C GLY A 8 -8.33 13.93 -19.79
N THR A 9 -8.57 13.13 -20.83
CA THR A 9 -9.43 13.45 -21.96
C THR A 9 -10.92 13.41 -21.60
N PHE A 10 -11.74 14.14 -22.36
CA PHE A 10 -13.20 14.11 -22.18
C PHE A 10 -13.78 12.71 -22.36
N SER A 11 -13.28 11.94 -23.33
CA SER A 11 -13.73 10.56 -23.58
C SER A 11 -13.48 9.64 -22.40
N HIS A 12 -12.28 9.72 -21.78
CA HIS A 12 -11.96 8.93 -20.60
C HIS A 12 -12.83 9.30 -19.39
N ARG A 13 -13.01 10.61 -19.13
CA ARG A 13 -13.88 11.10 -18.05
C ARG A 13 -15.32 10.63 -18.22
N PHE A 14 -15.86 10.76 -19.43
CA PHE A 14 -17.22 10.35 -19.72
C PHE A 14 -17.38 8.83 -19.57
N ALA A 15 -16.46 8.04 -20.11
CA ALA A 15 -16.50 6.58 -20.01
C ALA A 15 -16.42 6.11 -18.56
N SER A 16 -15.51 6.67 -17.75
CA SER A 16 -15.38 6.34 -16.33
C SER A 16 -16.61 6.74 -15.51
N PHE A 17 -17.18 7.93 -15.79
CA PHE A 17 -18.41 8.37 -15.14
C PHE A 17 -19.61 7.48 -15.50
N ALA A 18 -19.79 7.15 -16.78
CA ALA A 18 -20.84 6.26 -17.22
C ALA A 18 -20.71 4.86 -16.59
N ALA A 19 -19.47 4.34 -16.49
CA ALA A 19 -19.19 3.10 -15.79
C ALA A 19 -19.55 3.16 -14.30
N LEU A 20 -19.19 4.24 -13.59
CA LEU A 20 -19.55 4.43 -12.18
C LEU A 20 -21.07 4.43 -11.99
N MET A 21 -21.81 5.13 -12.83
CA MET A 21 -23.28 5.17 -12.77
C MET A 21 -23.90 3.80 -13.06
N ALA A 22 -23.43 3.09 -14.08
CA ALA A 22 -23.91 1.76 -14.42
C ALA A 22 -23.63 0.74 -13.30
N ILE A 23 -22.41 0.74 -12.75
CA ILE A 23 -22.00 -0.13 -11.64
C ILE A 23 -22.80 0.22 -10.38
N GLY A 24 -22.98 1.49 -10.08
CA GLY A 24 -23.79 1.95 -8.95
C GLY A 24 -25.22 1.42 -9.02
N THR A 25 -25.87 1.59 -10.19
CA THR A 25 -27.24 1.10 -10.42
C THR A 25 -27.30 -0.44 -10.32
N ALA A 26 -26.41 -1.16 -11.01
CA ALA A 26 -26.39 -2.62 -10.99
C ALA A 26 -26.13 -3.18 -9.58
N THR A 27 -25.23 -2.55 -8.82
CA THR A 27 -24.92 -2.93 -7.43
C THR A 27 -26.12 -2.70 -6.51
N THR A 28 -26.79 -1.56 -6.64
CA THR A 28 -27.99 -1.25 -5.85
C THR A 28 -29.12 -2.26 -6.12
N LEU A 29 -29.41 -2.53 -7.38
CA LEU A 29 -30.44 -3.53 -7.76
C LEU A 29 -30.09 -4.94 -7.26
N ARG A 30 -28.82 -5.34 -7.41
CA ARG A 30 -28.37 -6.63 -6.87
C ARG A 30 -28.53 -6.70 -5.36
N ARG A 31 -28.16 -5.63 -4.63
CA ARG A 31 -28.27 -5.57 -3.15
C ARG A 31 -29.73 -5.67 -2.69
N LEU A 32 -30.66 -5.05 -3.41
CA LEU A 32 -32.09 -5.17 -3.12
C LEU A 32 -32.59 -6.61 -3.31
N ALA A 33 -32.06 -7.33 -4.29
CA ALA A 33 -32.49 -8.70 -4.61
C ALA A 33 -31.79 -9.78 -3.78
N LYS A 34 -30.51 -9.60 -3.42
CA LYS A 34 -29.63 -10.65 -2.86
C LYS A 34 -28.92 -10.24 -1.56
N GLY A 35 -29.10 -9.02 -1.08
CA GLY A 35 -28.35 -8.46 0.05
C GLY A 35 -26.91 -8.05 -0.32
N PRO A 36 -26.10 -7.61 0.66
CA PRO A 36 -24.72 -7.21 0.45
C PRO A 36 -23.82 -8.39 0.04
N LEU A 37 -22.74 -8.11 -0.71
CA LEU A 37 -21.75 -9.12 -1.10
C LEU A 37 -20.97 -9.65 0.12
N VAL A 38 -20.62 -8.75 1.03
CA VAL A 38 -20.05 -9.04 2.36
C VAL A 38 -20.96 -8.37 3.39
N ALA A 39 -21.32 -9.05 4.47
CA ALA A 39 -22.32 -8.58 5.44
C ALA A 39 -21.99 -7.20 6.04
N GLY A 40 -20.69 -6.93 6.29
CA GLY A 40 -20.21 -5.66 6.83
C GLY A 40 -20.08 -4.52 5.80
N TRP A 41 -20.31 -4.77 4.51
CA TRP A 41 -20.11 -3.74 3.48
C TRP A 41 -21.32 -2.84 3.30
N THR A 42 -21.06 -1.52 3.25
CA THR A 42 -22.04 -0.55 2.79
C THR A 42 -22.23 -0.65 1.26
N ALA A 43 -23.30 -0.03 0.74
CA ALA A 43 -23.48 0.07 -0.71
C ALA A 43 -22.30 0.84 -1.37
N THR A 44 -21.85 1.89 -0.73
CA THR A 44 -20.70 2.70 -1.21
C THR A 44 -19.43 1.88 -1.28
N THR A 45 -19.16 1.05 -0.26
CA THR A 45 -17.99 0.14 -0.24
C THR A 45 -18.05 -0.85 -1.41
N GLU A 46 -19.19 -1.50 -1.61
CA GLU A 46 -19.36 -2.48 -2.70
C GLU A 46 -19.28 -1.84 -4.08
N ILE A 47 -19.86 -0.64 -4.26
CA ILE A 47 -19.75 0.13 -5.51
C ILE A 47 -18.28 0.52 -5.75
N GLY A 48 -17.57 0.98 -4.72
CA GLY A 48 -16.16 1.36 -4.82
C GLY A 48 -15.27 0.21 -5.27
N VAL A 49 -15.37 -0.96 -4.61
CA VAL A 49 -14.61 -2.16 -5.00
C VAL A 49 -14.89 -2.56 -6.45
N ARG A 50 -16.16 -2.60 -6.86
CA ARG A 50 -16.54 -2.97 -8.23
C ARG A 50 -16.11 -1.94 -9.27
N PHE A 51 -16.17 -0.66 -8.91
CA PHE A 51 -15.73 0.42 -9.80
C PHE A 51 -14.21 0.37 -10.02
N TRP A 52 -13.41 0.27 -8.96
CA TRP A 52 -11.96 0.18 -9.08
C TRP A 52 -11.50 -1.08 -9.80
N ARG A 53 -12.16 -2.22 -9.57
CA ARG A 53 -11.93 -3.42 -10.37
C ARG A 53 -12.18 -3.17 -11.86
N TYR A 54 -13.28 -2.49 -12.20
CA TYR A 54 -13.58 -2.13 -13.59
C TYR A 54 -12.50 -1.21 -14.16
N GLN A 55 -12.05 -0.20 -13.39
CA GLN A 55 -11.00 0.73 -13.81
C GLN A 55 -9.68 0.00 -14.10
N PHE A 56 -9.24 -0.91 -13.22
CA PHE A 56 -8.07 -1.75 -13.47
C PHE A 56 -8.24 -2.59 -14.74
N ASN A 57 -9.34 -3.35 -14.85
CA ASN A 57 -9.59 -4.19 -16.03
C ASN A 57 -9.60 -3.38 -17.33
N LYS A 58 -10.18 -2.19 -17.30
CA LYS A 58 -10.24 -1.32 -18.47
C LYS A 58 -8.86 -0.74 -18.80
N ALA A 59 -8.08 -0.32 -17.79
CA ALA A 59 -6.72 0.17 -17.99
C ALA A 59 -5.80 -0.89 -18.62
N PHE A 60 -5.92 -2.15 -18.20
CA PHE A 60 -5.19 -3.28 -18.79
C PHE A 60 -5.61 -3.64 -20.22
N ALA A 61 -6.77 -3.18 -20.67
CA ALA A 61 -7.25 -3.44 -22.04
C ALA A 61 -6.66 -2.48 -23.09
N PHE A 62 -5.94 -1.44 -22.65
CA PHE A 62 -5.19 -0.58 -23.57
C PHE A 62 -3.88 -1.25 -23.97
N GLU A 63 -3.47 -1.09 -25.22
CA GLU A 63 -2.17 -1.57 -25.71
C GLU A 63 -1.02 -0.75 -25.12
N ASP A 64 -1.23 0.57 -24.99
CA ASP A 64 -0.30 1.50 -24.36
C ASP A 64 -0.65 1.70 -22.88
N MET A 65 0.28 1.32 -21.98
CA MET A 65 0.10 1.50 -20.54
C MET A 65 0.03 2.97 -20.13
N ALA A 66 0.64 3.90 -20.87
CA ALA A 66 0.48 5.33 -20.58
C ALA A 66 -0.96 5.79 -20.77
N GLU A 67 -1.64 5.31 -21.83
CA GLU A 67 -3.07 5.55 -22.03
C GLU A 67 -3.92 4.85 -20.96
N GLY A 68 -3.57 3.61 -20.61
CA GLY A 68 -4.21 2.87 -19.52
C GLY A 68 -4.15 3.62 -18.19
N ARG A 69 -3.00 4.18 -17.82
CA ARG A 69 -2.82 5.03 -16.62
C ARG A 69 -3.67 6.31 -16.71
N ALA A 70 -3.67 6.97 -17.87
CA ALA A 70 -4.48 8.18 -18.08
C ALA A 70 -5.99 7.89 -17.95
N TYR A 71 -6.43 6.71 -18.43
CA TYR A 71 -7.80 6.24 -18.23
C TYR A 71 -8.08 5.96 -16.75
N PHE A 72 -7.21 5.23 -16.07
CA PHE A 72 -7.35 4.88 -14.65
C PHE A 72 -7.52 6.12 -13.77
N ASP A 73 -6.74 7.16 -14.02
CA ASP A 73 -6.79 8.42 -13.28
C ASP A 73 -7.94 9.35 -13.70
N SER A 74 -8.69 9.01 -14.75
CA SER A 74 -9.67 9.93 -15.36
C SER A 74 -10.84 10.31 -14.44
N LEU A 75 -11.17 9.47 -13.46
CA LEU A 75 -12.17 9.72 -12.44
C LEU A 75 -11.69 9.18 -11.10
N GLN A 76 -11.49 10.08 -10.15
CA GLN A 76 -11.06 9.77 -8.80
C GLN A 76 -12.11 10.24 -7.79
N THR A 77 -12.42 9.41 -6.81
CA THR A 77 -13.37 9.73 -5.75
C THR A 77 -12.67 9.61 -4.39
N PHE A 78 -12.77 10.66 -3.58
CA PHE A 78 -12.13 10.73 -2.27
C PHE A 78 -13.17 10.86 -1.17
N PRO A 79 -13.17 9.96 -0.18
CA PRO A 79 -14.03 10.10 0.97
C PRO A 79 -13.51 11.23 1.89
N GLY A 80 -14.43 12.05 2.39
CA GLY A 80 -14.13 13.07 3.39
C GLY A 80 -13.61 14.41 2.84
N PRO A 81 -13.31 15.35 3.76
CA PRO A 81 -12.69 16.63 3.43
C PRO A 81 -11.21 16.46 3.07
N PRO A 82 -10.56 17.50 2.50
CA PRO A 82 -9.10 17.52 2.37
C PRO A 82 -8.42 17.36 3.73
N TYR A 83 -7.31 16.63 3.76
CA TYR A 83 -6.47 16.56 4.95
C TYR A 83 -5.73 17.90 5.14
N PRO A 84 -5.45 18.31 6.40
CA PRO A 84 -4.64 19.48 6.70
C PRO A 84 -3.14 19.20 6.49
N VAL A 85 -2.79 18.91 5.23
CA VAL A 85 -1.45 18.46 4.80
C VAL A 85 -1.05 19.25 3.57
N ARG A 86 0.12 19.87 3.60
CA ARG A 86 0.71 20.56 2.46
C ARG A 86 1.53 19.59 1.63
N ARG A 87 1.27 19.55 0.34
CA ARG A 87 2.10 18.83 -0.62
C ARG A 87 3.14 19.77 -1.21
N LEU A 88 4.41 19.45 -1.04
CA LEU A 88 5.56 20.19 -1.55
C LEU A 88 6.28 19.30 -2.56
N PRO A 89 6.34 19.68 -3.86
CA PRO A 89 7.13 18.94 -4.84
C PRO A 89 8.59 18.84 -4.40
N ALA A 90 9.24 17.73 -4.71
CA ALA A 90 10.68 17.56 -4.51
C ALA A 90 11.48 18.63 -5.28
N GLY A 91 12.58 19.07 -4.69
CA GLY A 91 13.50 20.02 -5.32
C GLY A 91 14.28 19.40 -6.48
N PRO A 92 15.04 20.21 -7.24
CA PRO A 92 15.79 19.73 -8.41
C PRO A 92 16.91 18.73 -8.08
N ASP A 93 17.45 18.80 -6.87
CA ASP A 93 18.52 17.93 -6.38
C ASP A 93 18.01 16.76 -5.51
N GLU A 94 16.67 16.63 -5.39
CA GLU A 94 16.02 15.59 -4.64
C GLU A 94 15.51 14.48 -5.58
N PRO A 95 15.39 13.22 -5.11
CA PRO A 95 14.70 12.18 -5.88
C PRO A 95 13.29 12.65 -6.28
N ARG A 96 12.89 12.35 -7.51
CA ARG A 96 11.55 12.74 -8.00
C ARG A 96 10.46 12.29 -7.03
N GLY A 97 9.54 13.19 -6.69
CA GLY A 97 8.49 12.87 -5.71
C GLY A 97 7.90 14.12 -5.07
N ALA A 98 7.38 13.92 -3.86
CA ALA A 98 6.84 15.02 -3.07
C ALA A 98 6.93 14.74 -1.56
N TRP A 99 7.06 15.82 -0.80
CA TRP A 99 6.86 15.84 0.63
C TRP A 99 5.40 16.11 0.97
N PHE A 100 4.87 15.40 1.93
CA PHE A 100 3.57 15.62 2.54
C PHE A 100 3.80 16.02 3.99
N VAL A 101 3.51 17.29 4.28
CA VAL A 101 3.83 17.92 5.56
C VAL A 101 2.53 18.29 6.26
N PRO A 102 2.18 17.68 7.38
CA PRO A 102 0.98 18.05 8.12
C PRO A 102 1.08 19.50 8.61
N ASP A 103 -0.04 20.24 8.61
CA ASP A 103 -0.07 21.63 9.10
C ASP A 103 0.39 21.72 10.56
N LYS A 104 0.12 20.69 11.34
CA LYS A 104 0.61 20.51 12.70
C LYS A 104 1.48 19.27 12.78
N ILE A 105 2.80 19.44 12.79
CA ILE A 105 3.75 18.37 13.04
C ILE A 105 3.70 18.02 14.54
N THR A 106 3.40 16.76 14.85
CA THR A 106 3.31 16.24 16.22
C THR A 106 4.25 15.07 16.49
N SER A 107 4.92 14.57 15.43
CA SER A 107 5.91 13.51 15.50
C SER A 107 7.22 13.98 14.88
N ASP A 108 8.34 13.60 15.48
CA ASP A 108 9.68 13.81 14.95
C ASP A 108 10.11 12.69 13.97
N ALA A 109 9.22 11.75 13.71
CA ALA A 109 9.44 10.71 12.71
C ALA A 109 9.50 11.30 11.28
N THR A 110 10.30 10.66 10.44
CA THR A 110 10.27 10.85 8.98
C THR A 110 9.83 9.56 8.33
N ILE A 111 8.82 9.63 7.48
CA ILE A 111 8.28 8.46 6.79
C ILE A 111 8.71 8.50 5.33
N LEU A 112 9.32 7.40 4.84
CA LEU A 112 9.44 7.11 3.42
C LEU A 112 8.21 6.29 3.01
N TYR A 113 7.37 6.81 2.13
CA TYR A 113 6.20 6.11 1.64
C TYR A 113 6.38 5.64 0.20
N LEU A 114 6.36 4.33 0.02
CA LEU A 114 6.48 3.65 -1.28
C LEU A 114 5.07 3.24 -1.73
N HIS A 115 4.59 3.85 -2.80
CA HIS A 115 3.20 3.68 -3.21
C HIS A 115 2.91 2.32 -3.86
N GLY A 116 1.65 1.87 -3.79
CA GLY A 116 1.13 0.72 -4.49
C GLY A 116 0.82 0.97 -5.96
N GLY A 117 0.02 0.08 -6.55
CA GLY A 117 -0.37 0.14 -7.95
C GLY A 117 0.33 -0.89 -8.83
N GLY A 118 0.75 -2.03 -8.28
CA GLY A 118 1.33 -3.16 -9.02
C GLY A 118 2.63 -2.81 -9.76
N TYR A 119 3.36 -1.80 -9.31
CA TYR A 119 4.51 -1.20 -10.01
C TYR A 119 4.18 -0.57 -11.37
N ALA A 120 2.94 -0.66 -11.83
CA ALA A 120 2.52 -0.18 -13.14
C ALA A 120 1.74 1.13 -13.08
N PHE A 121 1.22 1.49 -11.92
CA PHE A 121 0.44 2.70 -11.69
C PHE A 121 1.06 3.53 -10.56
N ASN A 122 1.01 4.86 -10.69
CA ASN A 122 1.20 5.83 -9.61
C ASN A 122 -0.06 6.68 -9.54
N PRO A 123 -1.16 6.13 -9.01
CA PRO A 123 -2.46 6.77 -9.07
C PRO A 123 -2.53 7.98 -8.15
N PHE A 124 -3.45 8.87 -8.44
CA PHE A 124 -3.72 10.01 -7.56
C PHE A 124 -4.14 9.56 -6.14
N THR A 125 -4.72 8.37 -6.01
CA THR A 125 -5.08 7.74 -4.72
C THR A 125 -3.87 7.43 -3.85
N ALA A 126 -2.70 7.12 -4.43
CA ALA A 126 -1.46 6.94 -3.69
C ALA A 126 -1.05 8.24 -2.97
N LYS A 127 -1.25 9.40 -3.63
CA LYS A 127 -1.00 10.70 -3.03
C LYS A 127 -1.96 11.00 -1.87
N LEU A 128 -3.20 10.52 -1.97
CA LEU A 128 -4.17 10.61 -0.87
C LEU A 128 -3.73 9.75 0.33
N LEU A 129 -3.19 8.56 0.10
CA LEU A 129 -2.71 7.72 1.20
C LEU A 129 -1.50 8.37 1.89
N ALA A 130 -0.57 9.00 1.14
CA ALA A 130 0.51 9.79 1.72
C ALA A 130 0.00 10.96 2.59
N GLU A 131 -1.02 11.71 2.13
CA GLU A 131 -1.69 12.74 2.92
C GLU A 131 -2.32 12.16 4.19
N THR A 132 -3.00 11.02 4.06
CA THR A 132 -3.67 10.33 5.16
C THR A 132 -2.65 9.83 6.21
N LEU A 133 -1.51 9.29 5.77
CA LEU A 133 -0.44 8.85 6.66
C LEU A 133 0.19 10.04 7.38
N ALA A 134 0.45 11.15 6.68
CA ALA A 134 0.99 12.37 7.28
C ALA A 134 0.06 12.94 8.36
N ASP A 135 -1.24 13.02 8.06
CA ASP A 135 -2.25 13.50 9.02
C ASP A 135 -2.39 12.57 10.23
N ALA A 136 -2.51 11.27 9.99
CA ALA A 136 -2.71 10.28 11.05
C ALA A 136 -1.51 10.15 12.01
N THR A 137 -0.29 10.25 11.48
CA THR A 137 0.94 10.08 12.28
C THR A 137 1.49 11.41 12.82
N GLY A 138 1.09 12.55 12.26
CA GLY A 138 1.68 13.84 12.54
C GLY A 138 3.14 13.98 12.07
N ALA A 139 3.61 13.05 11.24
CA ALA A 139 4.97 12.98 10.72
C ALA A 139 5.07 13.55 9.30
N LYS A 140 6.26 13.97 8.89
CA LYS A 140 6.55 14.29 7.49
C LYS A 140 6.66 13.00 6.68
N VAL A 141 6.06 12.98 5.51
CA VAL A 141 6.11 11.84 4.58
C VAL A 141 6.80 12.26 3.29
N PHE A 142 7.85 11.56 2.88
CA PHE A 142 8.43 11.65 1.55
C PHE A 142 7.91 10.49 0.70
N ALA A 143 7.33 10.81 -0.46
CA ALA A 143 6.83 9.83 -1.42
C ALA A 143 7.54 10.00 -2.76
N PRO A 144 8.50 9.12 -3.11
CA PRO A 144 9.17 9.17 -4.39
C PRO A 144 8.24 8.69 -5.51
N ASP A 145 8.34 9.35 -6.68
CA ASP A 145 7.74 8.91 -7.94
C ASP A 145 8.72 7.93 -8.62
N TYR A 146 8.85 6.71 -8.10
CA TYR A 146 9.74 5.69 -8.64
C TYR A 146 9.31 5.22 -10.04
N ARG A 147 10.27 4.72 -10.83
CA ARG A 147 10.04 4.24 -12.21
C ARG A 147 9.09 3.04 -12.24
N LEU A 148 8.22 3.02 -13.25
CA LEU A 148 7.15 2.05 -13.37
C LEU A 148 7.41 0.99 -14.45
N THR A 149 6.81 -0.18 -14.24
CA THR A 149 6.72 -1.25 -15.23
C THR A 149 5.53 -0.99 -16.18
N PRO A 150 5.51 -1.57 -17.39
CA PRO A 150 6.51 -2.44 -17.98
C PRO A 150 7.74 -1.72 -18.53
N GLU A 151 7.74 -0.38 -18.60
CA GLU A 151 8.80 0.42 -19.24
C GLU A 151 10.14 0.26 -18.52
N HIS A 152 10.11 0.11 -17.21
CA HIS A 152 11.29 -0.03 -16.35
C HIS A 152 11.11 -1.24 -15.43
N PRO A 153 11.50 -2.46 -15.87
CA PRO A 153 11.45 -3.65 -15.01
C PRO A 153 12.50 -3.58 -13.90
N HIS A 154 12.51 -4.59 -13.01
CA HIS A 154 13.57 -4.74 -12.02
C HIS A 154 14.97 -4.57 -12.64
N PRO A 155 15.93 -3.86 -11.99
CA PRO A 155 15.91 -3.36 -10.60
C PRO A 155 15.42 -1.91 -10.43
N ALA A 156 14.82 -1.28 -11.45
CA ALA A 156 14.55 0.16 -11.45
C ALA A 156 13.84 0.65 -10.17
N GLN A 157 12.86 -0.09 -9.66
CA GLN A 157 12.08 0.30 -8.49
C GLN A 157 12.92 0.24 -7.20
N ILE A 158 13.75 -0.79 -7.08
CA ILE A 158 14.63 -0.93 -5.91
C ILE A 158 15.74 0.12 -5.94
N ASP A 159 16.31 0.44 -7.12
CA ASP A 159 17.29 1.49 -7.27
C ASP A 159 16.70 2.84 -6.83
N ASP A 160 15.51 3.20 -7.34
CA ASP A 160 14.85 4.47 -6.99
C ASP A 160 14.46 4.54 -5.50
N SER A 161 14.09 3.42 -4.88
CA SER A 161 13.83 3.38 -3.43
C SER A 161 15.11 3.56 -2.62
N MET A 162 16.23 2.99 -3.08
CA MET A 162 17.53 3.15 -2.44
C MET A 162 18.05 4.58 -2.60
N ASP A 163 17.84 5.23 -3.75
CA ASP A 163 18.17 6.65 -3.95
C ASP A 163 17.38 7.52 -2.95
N ALA A 164 16.10 7.22 -2.72
CA ALA A 164 15.32 7.91 -1.70
C ALA A 164 15.82 7.65 -0.27
N CYS A 165 16.29 6.42 0.03
CA CYS A 165 16.91 6.11 1.31
C CYS A 165 18.19 6.88 1.52
N HIS A 166 19.10 6.91 0.54
CA HIS A 166 20.33 7.71 0.58
C HIS A 166 20.02 9.18 0.79
N TYR A 167 19.10 9.75 0.01
CA TYR A 167 18.69 11.15 0.15
C TYR A 167 18.25 11.49 1.58
N LEU A 168 17.44 10.65 2.21
CA LEU A 168 16.97 10.88 3.57
C LEU A 168 18.10 10.77 4.60
N LEU A 169 18.94 9.75 4.49
CA LEU A 169 20.06 9.51 5.41
C LEU A 169 21.14 10.60 5.27
N ASP A 170 21.51 10.97 4.06
CA ASP A 170 22.48 12.04 3.77
C ASP A 170 21.93 13.41 4.21
N GLY A 171 20.60 13.58 4.15
CA GLY A 171 19.87 14.72 4.69
C GLY A 171 19.80 14.76 6.22
N GLY A 172 20.39 13.78 6.91
CA GLY A 172 20.50 13.75 8.38
C GLY A 172 19.26 13.16 9.09
N VAL A 173 18.44 12.39 8.38
CA VAL A 173 17.33 11.66 9.03
C VAL A 173 17.94 10.60 9.96
N ASP A 174 17.56 10.67 11.25
CA ASP A 174 17.97 9.69 12.26
C ASP A 174 17.31 8.33 11.96
N PRO A 175 18.08 7.24 11.76
CA PRO A 175 17.53 5.90 11.58
C PRO A 175 16.56 5.47 12.69
N ALA A 176 16.75 5.92 13.93
CA ALA A 176 15.85 5.66 15.05
C ALA A 176 14.51 6.43 14.96
N LYS A 177 14.38 7.37 14.04
CA LYS A 177 13.19 8.19 13.77
C LYS A 177 12.67 7.99 12.33
N TRP A 178 13.23 7.04 11.61
CA TRP A 178 12.89 6.77 10.23
C TRP A 178 11.99 5.54 10.12
N VAL A 179 10.92 5.66 9.36
CA VAL A 179 9.96 4.56 9.10
C VAL A 179 9.76 4.43 7.61
N ILE A 180 9.73 3.21 7.09
CA ILE A 180 9.35 2.94 5.69
C ILE A 180 7.95 2.34 5.69
N ILE A 181 7.04 2.90 4.92
CA ILE A 181 5.65 2.41 4.76
C ILE A 181 5.39 2.19 3.28
N GLY A 182 4.72 1.08 2.95
CA GLY A 182 4.24 0.88 1.59
C GLY A 182 2.96 0.05 1.54
N ASP A 183 2.13 0.31 0.54
CA ASP A 183 0.90 -0.44 0.27
C ASP A 183 1.07 -1.35 -0.95
N SER A 184 0.48 -2.54 -0.93
CA SER A 184 0.46 -3.43 -2.10
C SER A 184 1.87 -3.73 -2.67
N ALA A 185 2.13 -3.35 -3.92
CA ALA A 185 3.46 -3.40 -4.55
C ALA A 185 4.48 -2.49 -3.84
N GLY A 186 4.05 -1.37 -3.26
CA GLY A 186 4.89 -0.53 -2.41
C GLY A 186 5.24 -1.22 -1.09
N GLY A 187 4.33 -2.03 -0.55
CA GLY A 187 4.60 -2.93 0.58
C GLY A 187 5.65 -3.99 0.23
N HIS A 188 5.57 -4.57 -0.97
CA HIS A 188 6.64 -5.42 -1.52
C HIS A 188 7.97 -4.65 -1.60
N LEU A 189 7.96 -3.45 -2.19
CA LEU A 189 9.16 -2.62 -2.32
C LEU A 189 9.74 -2.27 -0.95
N THR A 190 8.91 -1.96 0.05
CA THR A 190 9.32 -1.74 1.45
C THR A 190 10.13 -2.93 1.98
N LEU A 191 9.59 -4.13 1.85
CA LEU A 191 10.26 -5.35 2.32
C LEU A 191 11.56 -5.61 1.58
N MET A 192 11.58 -5.43 0.26
CA MET A 192 12.80 -5.63 -0.55
C MET A 192 13.84 -4.53 -0.29
N THR A 193 13.40 -3.30 0.05
CA THR A 193 14.31 -2.21 0.44
C THR A 193 15.07 -2.54 1.73
N LEU A 194 14.44 -3.19 2.73
CA LEU A 194 15.16 -3.63 3.93
C LEU A 194 16.32 -4.59 3.59
N ILE A 195 16.08 -5.51 2.66
CA ILE A 195 17.10 -6.45 2.17
C ILE A 195 18.23 -5.69 1.45
N ALA A 196 17.88 -4.70 0.64
CA ALA A 196 18.87 -3.88 -0.09
C ALA A 196 19.71 -3.02 0.85
N LEU A 197 19.10 -2.38 1.85
CA LEU A 197 19.79 -1.63 2.90
C LEU A 197 20.80 -2.54 3.65
N HIS A 198 20.37 -3.75 4.02
CA HIS A 198 21.25 -4.71 4.69
C HIS A 198 22.45 -5.10 3.81
N LYS A 199 22.19 -5.44 2.54
CA LYS A 199 23.24 -5.80 1.58
C LYS A 199 24.25 -4.64 1.34
N SER A 200 23.78 -3.40 1.43
CA SER A 200 24.59 -2.19 1.27
C SER A 200 25.24 -1.71 2.58
N SER A 201 25.06 -2.45 3.68
CA SER A 201 25.52 -2.08 5.02
C SER A 201 25.04 -0.69 5.49
N LEU A 202 23.85 -0.30 5.03
CA LEU A 202 23.18 0.93 5.46
C LEU A 202 22.32 0.68 6.70
N PRO A 203 22.06 1.73 7.50
CA PRO A 203 21.18 1.59 8.66
C PRO A 203 19.80 1.11 8.28
N GLN A 204 19.21 0.26 9.13
CA GLN A 204 17.81 -0.11 9.02
C GLN A 204 16.90 0.98 9.61
N PRO A 205 15.67 1.18 9.11
CA PRO A 205 14.69 2.06 9.72
C PRO A 205 14.26 1.51 11.11
N ALA A 206 13.69 2.37 11.94
CA ALA A 206 13.11 1.98 13.23
C ALA A 206 11.94 1.00 13.07
N LEU A 207 11.23 1.06 11.94
CA LEU A 207 10.08 0.20 11.62
C LEU A 207 9.84 0.16 10.12
N ALA A 208 9.42 -0.97 9.59
CA ALA A 208 8.84 -1.10 8.27
C ALA A 208 7.37 -1.53 8.37
N ILE A 209 6.50 -0.86 7.62
CA ILE A 209 5.05 -1.13 7.61
C ILE A 209 4.61 -1.55 6.21
N GLY A 210 4.01 -2.74 6.10
CA GLY A 210 3.37 -3.23 4.88
C GLY A 210 1.85 -3.17 5.00
N LEU A 211 1.20 -2.36 4.16
CA LEU A 211 -0.25 -2.29 4.05
C LEU A 211 -0.68 -3.22 2.90
N CYS A 212 -1.40 -4.29 3.22
CA CYS A 212 -1.77 -5.28 2.21
C CYS A 212 -0.58 -5.71 1.30
N PRO A 213 0.62 -6.00 1.85
CA PRO A 213 1.83 -6.11 1.06
C PRO A 213 1.80 -7.33 0.12
N TRP A 214 2.31 -7.14 -1.08
CA TRP A 214 2.51 -8.23 -2.04
C TRP A 214 3.79 -8.99 -1.70
N THR A 215 3.69 -10.13 -1.01
CA THR A 215 4.84 -10.82 -0.40
C THR A 215 5.41 -11.97 -1.23
N ASP A 216 4.73 -12.33 -2.32
CA ASP A 216 5.18 -13.32 -3.30
C ASP A 216 4.71 -12.89 -4.69
N ILE A 217 5.64 -12.73 -5.65
CA ILE A 217 5.28 -12.34 -7.02
C ILE A 217 4.77 -13.50 -7.88
N GLY A 218 4.62 -14.70 -7.28
CA GLY A 218 4.06 -15.90 -7.91
C GLY A 218 2.57 -16.10 -7.60
N GLU A 219 2.14 -17.34 -7.70
CA GLU A 219 0.76 -17.77 -7.49
C GLU A 219 0.54 -18.39 -6.10
N ARG A 220 1.06 -17.72 -5.06
CA ARG A 220 0.96 -18.23 -3.70
C ARG A 220 -0.38 -17.90 -3.06
N GLY A 221 -0.92 -18.89 -2.35
CA GLY A 221 -2.11 -18.75 -1.52
C GLY A 221 -3.41 -18.94 -2.29
N HIS A 222 -4.33 -19.70 -1.68
CA HIS A 222 -5.66 -19.97 -2.26
C HIS A 222 -6.47 -18.68 -2.48
N SER A 223 -6.27 -17.67 -1.62
CA SER A 223 -6.98 -16.39 -1.69
C SER A 223 -6.76 -15.64 -3.00
N LEU A 224 -5.61 -15.86 -3.68
CA LEU A 224 -5.25 -15.15 -4.91
C LEU A 224 -6.37 -15.23 -5.97
N HIS A 225 -7.07 -16.35 -6.04
CA HIS A 225 -8.19 -16.55 -6.96
C HIS A 225 -9.55 -16.62 -6.24
N ALA A 226 -9.58 -17.22 -5.03
CA ALA A 226 -10.83 -17.38 -4.29
C ALA A 226 -11.44 -16.07 -3.83
N ASN A 227 -10.62 -15.05 -3.58
CA ASN A 227 -11.08 -13.73 -3.15
C ASN A 227 -11.30 -12.74 -4.32
N ASP A 228 -11.07 -13.14 -5.57
CA ASP A 228 -11.30 -12.29 -6.75
C ASP A 228 -12.65 -11.57 -6.72
N VAL A 229 -13.71 -12.24 -6.24
CA VAL A 229 -15.05 -11.64 -6.25
C VAL A 229 -15.22 -10.50 -5.24
N TYR A 230 -14.37 -10.46 -4.21
CA TYR A 230 -14.43 -9.50 -3.11
C TYR A 230 -13.43 -8.36 -3.25
N ASP A 231 -12.49 -8.46 -4.18
CA ASP A 231 -11.36 -7.54 -4.25
C ASP A 231 -11.41 -6.61 -5.46
N LEU A 232 -10.70 -5.48 -5.35
CA LEU A 232 -10.56 -4.52 -6.44
C LEU A 232 -9.45 -4.92 -7.42
N VAL A 233 -8.46 -5.70 -6.97
CA VAL A 233 -7.43 -6.33 -7.81
C VAL A 233 -7.76 -7.82 -7.97
N GLN A 234 -7.38 -8.41 -9.08
CA GLN A 234 -7.64 -9.80 -9.41
C GLN A 234 -6.34 -10.60 -9.52
N GLY A 235 -6.40 -11.91 -9.24
CA GLY A 235 -5.20 -12.77 -9.24
C GLY A 235 -4.42 -12.75 -10.56
N TRP A 236 -5.12 -12.72 -11.70
CA TRP A 236 -4.45 -12.62 -13.00
C TRP A 236 -3.68 -11.30 -13.19
N GLN A 237 -4.13 -10.20 -12.57
CA GLN A 237 -3.42 -8.91 -12.59
C GLN A 237 -2.14 -9.00 -11.75
N ALA A 238 -2.20 -9.59 -10.56
CA ALA A 238 -1.02 -9.82 -9.74
C ALA A 238 0.04 -10.63 -10.50
N ILE A 239 -0.37 -11.70 -11.22
CA ILE A 239 0.53 -12.49 -12.06
C ILE A 239 1.14 -11.61 -13.18
N ARG A 240 0.34 -10.78 -13.85
CA ARG A 240 0.81 -9.90 -14.91
C ARG A 240 1.79 -8.85 -14.38
N TYR A 241 1.53 -8.25 -13.22
CA TYR A 241 2.47 -7.33 -12.56
C TYR A 241 3.81 -8.03 -12.25
N GLY A 242 3.78 -9.27 -11.76
CA GLY A 242 5.00 -10.06 -11.54
C GLY A 242 5.80 -10.30 -12.83
N GLN A 243 5.11 -10.59 -13.93
CA GLN A 243 5.74 -10.74 -15.24
C GLN A 243 6.41 -9.44 -15.71
N TRP A 244 5.74 -8.29 -15.52
CA TRP A 244 6.30 -6.99 -15.87
C TRP A 244 7.46 -6.59 -14.96
N LEU A 245 7.38 -6.91 -13.66
CA LEU A 245 8.47 -6.64 -12.72
C LEU A 245 9.73 -7.44 -13.09
N ILE A 246 9.60 -8.72 -13.40
CA ILE A 246 10.70 -9.55 -13.90
C ILE A 246 11.19 -8.98 -15.24
N GLY A 247 10.29 -8.76 -16.20
CA GLY A 247 10.59 -8.22 -17.51
C GLY A 247 11.79 -8.89 -18.15
N THR A 248 12.79 -8.10 -18.53
CA THR A 248 14.05 -8.53 -19.15
C THR A 248 15.21 -8.63 -18.16
N SER A 249 14.98 -8.51 -16.86
CA SER A 249 16.03 -8.47 -15.83
C SER A 249 16.80 -9.78 -15.66
N GLY A 250 16.17 -10.90 -16.04
CA GLY A 250 16.72 -12.25 -15.77
C GLY A 250 16.58 -12.69 -14.31
N ALA A 251 15.97 -11.89 -13.43
CA ALA A 251 15.71 -12.26 -12.05
C ALA A 251 14.67 -13.38 -11.96
N THR A 252 14.80 -14.25 -10.96
CA THR A 252 13.82 -15.28 -10.69
C THR A 252 12.70 -14.77 -9.76
N ARG A 253 11.58 -15.50 -9.71
CA ARG A 253 10.49 -15.17 -8.76
C ARG A 253 10.97 -15.21 -7.32
N GLU A 254 11.79 -16.21 -6.95
CA GLU A 254 12.32 -16.37 -5.62
C GLU A 254 13.23 -15.21 -5.21
N GLN A 255 14.04 -14.72 -6.14
CA GLN A 255 14.89 -13.54 -5.90
C GLN A 255 14.10 -12.28 -5.63
N LEU A 256 12.92 -12.16 -6.24
CA LEU A 256 12.05 -10.98 -6.12
C LEU A 256 10.90 -11.15 -5.12
N SER A 257 10.72 -12.32 -4.51
CA SER A 257 9.64 -12.55 -3.53
C SER A 257 10.15 -12.36 -2.11
N PRO A 258 9.59 -11.43 -1.31
CA PRO A 258 9.95 -11.24 0.10
C PRO A 258 9.92 -12.53 0.92
N ILE A 259 8.93 -13.40 0.69
CA ILE A 259 8.80 -14.67 1.43
C ILE A 259 10.01 -15.61 1.26
N SER A 260 10.79 -15.43 0.20
CA SER A 260 11.99 -16.20 -0.08
C SER A 260 13.28 -15.59 0.46
N GLN A 261 13.19 -14.44 1.16
CA GLN A 261 14.35 -13.70 1.67
C GLN A 261 14.56 -13.95 3.17
N ASP A 262 15.76 -13.61 3.63
CA ASP A 262 16.14 -13.67 5.05
C ASP A 262 15.93 -12.30 5.70
N PHE A 263 15.02 -12.24 6.67
CA PHE A 263 14.68 -11.02 7.43
C PHE A 263 15.31 -10.99 8.84
N ARG A 264 16.15 -11.97 9.20
CA ARG A 264 16.78 -12.02 10.51
C ARG A 264 17.65 -10.79 10.76
N GLY A 265 17.40 -10.11 11.88
CA GLY A 265 18.16 -8.92 12.28
C GLY A 265 17.84 -7.65 11.49
N LEU A 266 16.84 -7.66 10.61
CA LEU A 266 16.34 -6.46 9.93
C LEU A 266 15.38 -5.68 10.83
N ALA A 267 14.89 -4.54 10.33
CA ALA A 267 13.93 -3.71 11.03
C ALA A 267 12.69 -4.50 11.47
N PRO A 268 12.04 -4.14 12.59
CA PRO A 268 10.75 -4.67 12.96
C PRO A 268 9.71 -4.47 11.86
N LEU A 269 8.73 -5.38 11.78
CA LEU A 269 7.72 -5.42 10.72
C LEU A 269 6.31 -5.25 11.32
N TYR A 270 5.57 -4.26 10.86
CA TYR A 270 4.14 -4.17 11.11
C TYR A 270 3.36 -4.36 9.81
N LEU A 271 2.50 -5.36 9.78
CA LEU A 271 1.73 -5.72 8.59
C LEU A 271 0.23 -5.53 8.85
N GLN A 272 -0.48 -5.02 7.86
CA GLN A 272 -1.93 -4.97 7.85
C GLN A 272 -2.47 -5.69 6.61
N GLY A 273 -3.58 -6.41 6.76
CA GLY A 273 -4.25 -7.09 5.65
C GLY A 273 -5.76 -7.03 5.73
N GLY A 274 -6.42 -7.16 4.58
CA GLY A 274 -7.85 -7.35 4.46
C GLY A 274 -8.18 -8.84 4.31
N GLY A 275 -9.09 -9.38 5.15
CA GLY A 275 -9.43 -10.80 5.10
C GLY A 275 -10.13 -11.24 3.79
N LYS A 276 -10.60 -10.27 2.98
CA LYS A 276 -11.22 -10.50 1.68
C LYS A 276 -10.34 -10.13 0.49
N GLU A 277 -9.10 -9.65 0.74
CA GLU A 277 -8.17 -9.36 -0.35
C GLU A 277 -7.56 -10.62 -0.96
N ILE A 278 -7.13 -10.52 -2.21
CA ILE A 278 -6.48 -11.63 -2.92
C ILE A 278 -5.13 -12.01 -2.31
N LEU A 279 -4.40 -11.07 -1.67
CA LEU A 279 -3.05 -11.27 -1.16
C LEU A 279 -3.00 -11.83 0.27
N ILE A 280 -4.14 -11.93 0.99
CA ILE A 280 -4.12 -12.30 2.41
C ILE A 280 -3.46 -13.64 2.71
N GLY A 281 -3.57 -14.62 1.81
CA GLY A 281 -2.92 -15.92 1.97
C GLY A 281 -1.39 -15.78 2.01
N MET A 282 -0.82 -15.09 1.04
CA MET A 282 0.64 -14.88 0.98
C MET A 282 1.15 -13.93 2.07
N ILE A 283 0.33 -12.99 2.54
CA ILE A 283 0.68 -12.11 3.68
C ILE A 283 0.83 -12.94 4.96
N ARG A 284 -0.13 -13.84 5.22
CA ARG A 284 -0.07 -14.75 6.38
C ARG A 284 1.12 -15.71 6.30
N ASP A 285 1.37 -16.28 5.12
CA ASP A 285 2.53 -17.17 4.91
C ASP A 285 3.85 -16.43 5.17
N PHE A 286 3.98 -15.18 4.66
CA PHE A 286 5.15 -14.36 4.91
C PHE A 286 5.30 -14.01 6.40
N ALA A 287 4.22 -13.60 7.06
CA ALA A 287 4.26 -13.27 8.48
C ALA A 287 4.68 -14.48 9.34
N ASN A 288 4.19 -15.68 9.01
CA ASN A 288 4.62 -16.93 9.66
C ASN A 288 6.12 -17.20 9.43
N ALA A 289 6.59 -17.10 8.19
CA ALA A 289 8.00 -17.32 7.86
C ALA A 289 8.92 -16.30 8.57
N ALA A 290 8.55 -15.02 8.60
CA ALA A 290 9.31 -14.00 9.32
C ALA A 290 9.32 -14.24 10.84
N LYS A 291 8.20 -14.67 11.42
CA LYS A 291 8.13 -15.07 12.83
C LYS A 291 9.04 -16.26 13.13
N GLU A 292 9.04 -17.28 12.27
CA GLU A 292 9.92 -18.46 12.40
C GLU A 292 11.41 -18.06 12.30
N GLN A 293 11.72 -17.02 11.54
CA GLN A 293 13.06 -16.43 11.48
C GLN A 293 13.42 -15.64 12.75
N GLY A 294 12.48 -15.40 13.67
CA GLY A 294 12.69 -14.65 14.91
C GLY A 294 12.57 -13.13 14.72
N CYS A 295 11.90 -12.66 13.66
CA CYS A 295 11.67 -11.25 13.45
C CYS A 295 10.69 -10.66 14.48
N ASP A 296 10.91 -9.39 14.85
CA ASP A 296 9.94 -8.59 15.60
C ASP A 296 8.82 -8.19 14.64
N ILE A 297 7.69 -8.87 14.70
CA ILE A 297 6.61 -8.73 13.72
C ILE A 297 5.23 -8.75 14.36
N MET A 298 4.33 -7.93 13.83
CA MET A 298 2.89 -7.96 14.13
C MET A 298 2.09 -7.94 12.83
N LEU A 299 1.06 -8.78 12.75
CA LEU A 299 0.08 -8.80 11.66
C LEU A 299 -1.31 -8.52 12.22
N ASP A 300 -1.93 -7.44 11.77
CA ASP A 300 -3.34 -7.12 11.98
C ASP A 300 -4.16 -7.42 10.72
N VAL A 301 -5.32 -8.08 10.87
CA VAL A 301 -6.21 -8.41 9.75
C VAL A 301 -7.63 -7.95 10.05
N TRP A 302 -8.23 -7.23 9.11
CA TRP A 302 -9.65 -6.85 9.13
C TRP A 302 -10.46 -7.86 8.30
N PRO A 303 -11.24 -8.76 8.93
CA PRO A 303 -11.79 -9.94 8.25
C PRO A 303 -12.65 -9.66 7.01
N ASP A 304 -13.37 -8.54 7.02
CA ASP A 304 -14.32 -8.18 5.94
C ASP A 304 -13.73 -7.18 4.94
N MET A 305 -12.45 -6.80 5.07
CA MET A 305 -11.87 -5.78 4.22
C MET A 305 -11.18 -6.35 2.99
N TYR A 306 -11.18 -5.57 1.94
CA TYR A 306 -10.56 -5.77 0.64
C TYR A 306 -9.17 -5.14 0.61
N HIS A 307 -8.46 -5.29 -0.49
CA HIS A 307 -7.12 -4.76 -0.73
C HIS A 307 -7.06 -3.23 -0.61
N ASP A 308 -6.07 -2.71 0.10
CA ASP A 308 -5.83 -1.28 0.34
C ASP A 308 -7.04 -0.50 0.93
N PHE A 309 -7.83 -1.17 1.76
CA PHE A 309 -8.99 -0.56 2.43
C PHE A 309 -8.63 0.67 3.26
N GLN A 310 -7.38 0.84 3.65
CA GLN A 310 -6.85 2.01 4.37
C GLN A 310 -7.09 3.31 3.59
N MET A 311 -7.19 3.25 2.26
CA MET A 311 -7.55 4.39 1.40
C MET A 311 -8.95 4.96 1.67
N GLY A 312 -9.80 4.25 2.42
CA GLY A 312 -11.07 4.77 2.93
C GLY A 312 -10.93 5.94 3.91
N GLY A 313 -9.73 6.14 4.43
CA GLY A 313 -9.41 7.24 5.34
C GLY A 313 -10.29 7.27 6.60
N ALA A 314 -10.40 8.42 7.23
CA ALA A 314 -11.23 8.61 8.42
C ALA A 314 -12.74 8.42 8.18
N SER A 315 -13.19 8.37 6.93
CA SER A 315 -14.60 8.24 6.57
C SER A 315 -15.12 6.80 6.64
N MET A 316 -14.24 5.81 6.71
CA MET A 316 -14.57 4.41 6.87
C MET A 316 -14.02 3.90 8.21
N ARG A 317 -14.89 3.33 9.06
CA ARG A 317 -14.52 2.93 10.43
C ARG A 317 -13.30 2.00 10.46
N GLN A 318 -13.27 0.96 9.65
CA GLN A 318 -12.17 0.00 9.60
C GLN A 318 -10.85 0.64 9.13
N SER A 319 -10.94 1.56 8.17
CA SER A 319 -9.80 2.33 7.71
C SER A 319 -9.28 3.28 8.81
N ALA A 320 -10.17 3.97 9.51
CA ALA A 320 -9.79 4.84 10.65
C ALA A 320 -9.12 4.04 11.79
N GLU A 321 -9.65 2.85 12.11
CA GLU A 321 -9.02 1.93 13.07
C GLU A 321 -7.62 1.51 12.60
N ALA A 322 -7.47 1.13 11.32
CA ALA A 322 -6.18 0.74 10.75
C ALA A 322 -5.16 1.90 10.79
N LEU A 323 -5.58 3.11 10.44
CA LEU A 323 -4.72 4.31 10.50
C LEU A 323 -4.30 4.65 11.94
N ALA A 324 -5.20 4.52 12.92
CA ALA A 324 -4.84 4.69 14.33
C ALA A 324 -3.80 3.67 14.79
N ARG A 325 -3.90 2.42 14.32
CA ARG A 325 -2.90 1.38 14.60
C ARG A 325 -1.56 1.68 13.93
N ILE A 326 -1.54 2.23 12.71
CA ILE A 326 -0.32 2.70 12.02
C ILE A 326 0.33 3.83 12.84
N ALA A 327 -0.45 4.83 13.25
CA ALA A 327 0.06 5.94 14.06
C ALA A 327 0.67 5.45 15.39
N LEU A 328 0.02 4.51 16.05
CA LEU A 328 0.55 3.89 17.27
C LEU A 328 1.86 3.13 16.99
N ALA A 329 1.96 2.36 15.91
CA ALA A 329 3.17 1.62 15.54
C ALA A 329 4.34 2.58 15.26
N VAL A 330 4.10 3.67 14.53
CA VAL A 330 5.11 4.72 14.30
C VAL A 330 5.56 5.35 15.62
N ALA A 331 4.63 5.76 16.48
CA ALA A 331 4.95 6.36 17.79
C ALA A 331 5.73 5.40 18.69
N THR A 332 5.37 4.10 18.67
CA THR A 332 6.10 3.06 19.41
C THR A 332 7.54 2.93 18.91
N ALA A 333 7.72 2.79 17.61
CA ALA A 333 9.04 2.57 17.01
C ALA A 333 9.99 3.74 17.19
N THR A 334 9.44 4.96 17.24
CA THR A 334 10.23 6.20 17.41
C THR A 334 10.33 6.66 18.87
N ASN A 335 10.02 5.78 19.83
CA ASN A 335 10.08 6.01 21.28
C ASN A 335 9.18 7.14 21.80
N GLN A 336 8.04 7.36 21.13
CA GLN A 336 7.02 8.32 21.56
C GLN A 336 5.91 7.65 22.41
N SER A 337 5.90 6.32 22.45
CA SER A 337 4.99 5.50 23.28
C SER A 337 5.67 4.21 23.72
N GLY A 338 5.05 3.49 24.67
CA GLY A 338 5.47 2.15 25.07
C GLY A 338 5.21 1.09 24.00
N PRO A 339 5.61 -0.18 24.25
CA PRO A 339 5.40 -1.27 23.30
C PRO A 339 3.94 -1.38 22.83
N MET A 340 3.75 -1.63 21.53
CA MET A 340 2.42 -1.78 20.94
C MET A 340 1.85 -3.15 21.28
N SER A 341 0.72 -3.17 21.98
CA SER A 341 0.01 -4.42 22.30
C SER A 341 -0.86 -4.90 21.15
N ALA A 342 -1.07 -6.22 21.11
CA ALA A 342 -2.05 -6.83 20.24
C ALA A 342 -3.43 -6.18 20.46
N GLY A 343 -4.20 -6.07 19.40
CA GLY A 343 -5.57 -5.53 19.38
C GLY A 343 -6.58 -6.54 18.83
N PRO A 344 -7.86 -6.16 18.75
CA PRO A 344 -8.93 -7.06 18.28
C PRO A 344 -8.69 -7.61 16.85
N GLN A 345 -7.88 -6.94 16.05
CA GLN A 345 -7.56 -7.31 14.67
C GLN A 345 -6.25 -8.10 14.56
N THR A 346 -5.51 -8.26 15.65
CA THR A 346 -4.19 -8.91 15.62
C THR A 346 -4.34 -10.42 15.48
N GLU A 347 -3.87 -10.97 14.38
CA GLU A 347 -3.81 -12.42 14.13
C GLU A 347 -2.47 -13.02 14.60
N MET A 348 -1.39 -12.23 14.59
CA MET A 348 -0.06 -12.73 14.89
C MET A 348 0.81 -11.67 15.55
N VAL A 349 1.59 -12.12 16.54
CA VAL A 349 2.73 -11.40 17.12
C VAL A 349 3.92 -12.35 17.16
N GLY A 350 5.05 -11.91 16.63
CA GLY A 350 6.36 -12.56 16.76
C GLY A 350 7.23 -11.78 17.72
N GLY A 351 8.01 -12.49 18.55
CA GLY A 351 8.74 -11.93 19.68
C GLY A 351 9.72 -10.83 19.32
N GLY A 352 9.63 -9.72 20.02
CA GLY A 352 10.52 -8.57 19.86
C GLY A 352 10.31 -7.50 20.92
N ARG A 353 10.92 -6.35 20.72
CA ARG A 353 10.85 -5.21 21.66
C ARG A 353 9.70 -4.26 21.35
N LEU A 354 9.24 -4.19 20.11
CA LEU A 354 8.19 -3.26 19.68
C LEU A 354 6.80 -3.83 19.91
N PHE A 355 6.60 -5.13 19.73
CA PHE A 355 5.29 -5.75 19.76
C PHE A 355 5.17 -6.72 20.93
N ALA A 356 4.08 -6.58 21.69
CA ALA A 356 3.77 -7.44 22.83
C ALA A 356 2.49 -8.23 22.55
N ALA A 357 2.50 -9.53 22.83
CA ALA A 357 1.29 -10.34 22.92
C ALA A 357 0.44 -9.87 24.12
N LEU A 358 -0.89 -10.03 24.02
CA LEU A 358 -1.80 -9.79 25.16
C LEU A 358 -1.60 -10.83 26.25
#